data_ecbc8d8ebf1294195eeb3fb2e96b9077
#
_entry.id   ecbc8d8ebf1294195eeb3fb2e96b9077
#
_cell.length_a   1.000
_cell.length_b   1.000
_cell.length_c   1.000
_cell.angle_alpha   90.00
_cell.angle_beta   90.00
_cell.angle_gamma   90.00
#
_symmetry.space_group_name_H-M   'P 1'
#
loop_
_entity.id
_entity.type
_entity.pdbx_description
1 polymer ?
#
loop_
_entity_poly.entity_id
_entity_poly.type
_entity_poly.pdbx_seq_one_letter_code
_entity_poly.pdbx_strand_id
1 'polypeptide(L)'
;RPNAVFQSINQTFATGIIFVNNKILHTENFTSTKVKRVWHDSIAYIFKSGHLKVVVNTGMRQGSWNEINRAESTKTIQNKLFTLGINAGKSAKDGSYACIVIPNAGVKSKSQLRILKNTSVQQVVYNQSSQTLQFVAYAPCEIRLPRSNMTLSLGKAGAGIIQQNGNKLEVNLRTSKTEEIHREFNIKQASKIVF
;
A
#
# COMPACT_ATOMS: atom_id res chain seq x y z
N ARG A 1 -16.97 -5.44 -23.26
CA ARG A 1 -16.10 -4.80 -22.24
C ARG A 1 -15.46 -5.91 -21.41
N PRO A 2 -14.18 -5.83 -21.06
CA PRO A 2 -13.60 -6.79 -20.14
C PRO A 2 -14.35 -6.70 -18.80
N ASN A 3 -14.95 -7.81 -18.41
CA ASN A 3 -15.79 -7.88 -17.21
C ASN A 3 -15.00 -8.04 -15.90
N ALA A 4 -13.69 -7.82 -15.93
CA ALA A 4 -12.84 -7.93 -14.74
C ALA A 4 -12.09 -6.63 -14.50
N VAL A 5 -12.13 -6.15 -13.27
CA VAL A 5 -11.33 -4.99 -12.84
C VAL A 5 -9.97 -5.49 -12.38
N PHE A 6 -8.93 -5.13 -13.12
CA PHE A 6 -7.55 -5.47 -12.83
C PHE A 6 -6.77 -4.19 -12.53
N GLN A 7 -6.14 -4.14 -11.36
CA GLN A 7 -5.25 -3.06 -10.98
C GLN A 7 -3.81 -3.56 -10.99
N SER A 8 -2.99 -3.06 -11.92
CA SER A 8 -1.56 -3.32 -11.92
C SER A 8 -0.88 -2.61 -10.74
N ILE A 9 -0.04 -3.34 -10.02
CA ILE A 9 0.80 -2.81 -8.93
C ILE A 9 2.21 -2.58 -9.45
N ASN A 10 2.76 -3.57 -10.16
CA ASN A 10 4.08 -3.49 -10.76
C ASN A 10 4.16 -4.32 -12.03
N GLN A 11 4.96 -3.83 -12.97
CA GLN A 11 5.38 -4.56 -14.17
C GLN A 11 6.84 -4.24 -14.43
N THR A 12 7.67 -5.29 -14.51
CA THR A 12 9.11 -5.18 -14.74
C THR A 12 9.63 -6.42 -15.47
N PHE A 13 10.91 -6.48 -15.80
CA PHE A 13 11.49 -7.70 -16.36
C PHE A 13 11.43 -8.83 -15.34
N ALA A 14 11.13 -10.04 -15.82
CA ALA A 14 11.10 -11.23 -14.98
C ALA A 14 12.52 -11.78 -14.82
N THR A 15 13.29 -11.16 -13.94
CA THR A 15 14.65 -11.58 -13.59
C THR A 15 14.64 -12.41 -12.31
N GLY A 16 15.46 -13.46 -12.28
CA GLY A 16 15.67 -14.25 -11.07
C GLY A 16 14.45 -15.03 -10.58
N ILE A 17 14.40 -15.24 -9.29
CA ILE A 17 13.40 -16.09 -8.61
C ILE A 17 12.29 -15.23 -8.03
N ILE A 18 11.06 -15.71 -8.14
CA ILE A 18 9.88 -15.08 -7.54
C ILE A 18 9.46 -15.91 -6.31
N PHE A 19 9.17 -15.23 -5.20
CA PHE A 19 8.63 -15.87 -4.01
C PHE A 19 7.21 -15.37 -3.73
N VAL A 20 6.32 -16.31 -3.43
CA VAL A 20 4.98 -16.04 -2.91
C VAL A 20 4.83 -16.69 -1.55
N ASN A 21 4.50 -15.91 -0.52
CA ASN A 21 4.45 -16.35 0.87
C ASN A 21 5.72 -17.11 1.32
N ASN A 22 6.90 -16.59 0.90
CA ASN A 22 8.24 -17.14 1.16
C ASN A 22 8.51 -18.53 0.51
N LYS A 23 7.69 -18.97 -0.43
CA LYS A 23 7.90 -20.17 -1.25
C LYS A 23 8.21 -19.76 -2.68
N ILE A 24 9.10 -20.50 -3.35
CA ILE A 24 9.42 -20.26 -4.75
C ILE A 24 8.16 -20.49 -5.60
N LEU A 25 7.92 -19.58 -6.51
CA LEU A 25 6.85 -19.71 -7.50
C LEU A 25 7.41 -20.43 -8.73
N HIS A 26 6.87 -21.61 -9.04
CA HIS A 26 7.27 -22.42 -10.19
C HIS A 26 6.35 -22.29 -11.40
N THR A 27 5.25 -21.55 -11.28
CA THR A 27 4.25 -21.38 -12.34
C THR A 27 4.31 -19.99 -12.94
N GLU A 28 4.06 -19.88 -14.24
CA GLU A 28 3.99 -18.57 -14.93
C GLU A 28 2.75 -17.76 -14.56
N ASN A 29 1.67 -18.43 -14.20
CA ASN A 29 0.41 -17.82 -13.83
C ASN A 29 0.01 -18.28 -12.44
N PHE A 30 -0.17 -17.33 -11.54
CA PHE A 30 -0.57 -17.59 -10.17
C PHE A 30 -1.64 -16.59 -9.74
N THR A 31 -2.70 -17.08 -9.11
CA THR A 31 -3.78 -16.23 -8.58
C THR A 31 -4.28 -16.82 -7.27
N SER A 32 -4.34 -15.99 -6.22
CA SER A 32 -4.85 -16.43 -4.92
C SER A 32 -5.32 -15.25 -4.07
N THR A 33 -6.35 -15.51 -3.24
CA THR A 33 -6.79 -14.58 -2.19
C THR A 33 -5.98 -14.72 -0.90
N LYS A 34 -5.09 -15.74 -0.80
CA LYS A 34 -4.31 -16.04 0.40
C LYS A 34 -2.88 -15.50 0.34
N VAL A 35 -2.59 -14.59 -0.59
CA VAL A 35 -1.27 -13.99 -0.73
C VAL A 35 -1.08 -12.94 0.35
N LYS A 36 -0.04 -13.12 1.16
CA LYS A 36 0.40 -12.13 2.17
C LYS A 36 1.63 -11.37 1.71
N ARG A 37 2.44 -12.00 0.85
CA ARG A 37 3.70 -11.45 0.38
C ARG A 37 4.05 -11.97 -1.00
N VAL A 38 4.55 -11.08 -1.85
CA VAL A 38 5.28 -11.40 -3.07
C VAL A 38 6.66 -10.75 -2.97
N TRP A 39 7.69 -11.44 -3.42
CA TRP A 39 9.03 -10.89 -3.53
C TRP A 39 9.58 -11.19 -4.92
N HIS A 40 10.15 -10.16 -5.55
CA HIS A 40 10.83 -10.25 -6.83
C HIS A 40 11.85 -9.13 -6.93
N ASP A 41 13.05 -9.44 -7.42
CA ASP A 41 14.10 -8.47 -7.75
C ASP A 41 14.37 -7.46 -6.61
N SER A 42 14.63 -7.98 -5.40
CA SER A 42 14.90 -7.18 -4.20
C SER A 42 13.74 -6.27 -3.75
N ILE A 43 12.53 -6.47 -4.27
CA ILE A 43 11.35 -5.74 -3.84
C ILE A 43 10.36 -6.71 -3.19
N ALA A 44 9.91 -6.36 -2.00
CA ALA A 44 8.84 -7.08 -1.33
C ALA A 44 7.53 -6.30 -1.37
N TYR A 45 6.46 -6.98 -1.74
CA TYR A 45 5.08 -6.51 -1.75
C TYR A 45 4.31 -7.24 -0.66
N ILE A 46 3.83 -6.51 0.35
CA ILE A 46 3.12 -7.09 1.50
C ILE A 46 1.67 -6.67 1.43
N PHE A 47 0.77 -7.63 1.36
CA PHE A 47 -0.67 -7.42 1.27
C PHE A 47 -1.31 -7.57 2.65
N LYS A 48 -2.20 -6.65 3.00
CA LYS A 48 -3.15 -6.87 4.08
C LYS A 48 -4.17 -7.88 3.57
N SER A 49 -4.43 -8.93 4.34
CA SER A 49 -5.43 -9.96 4.00
C SER A 49 -6.75 -9.30 3.60
N GLY A 50 -7.27 -9.67 2.44
CA GLY A 50 -8.52 -9.16 1.87
C GLY A 50 -9.12 -10.21 0.95
N HIS A 51 -10.31 -9.94 0.42
CA HIS A 51 -11.02 -10.84 -0.50
C HIS A 51 -10.53 -10.74 -1.94
N LEU A 52 -9.64 -9.79 -2.24
CA LEU A 52 -9.14 -9.56 -3.59
C LEU A 52 -8.08 -10.59 -3.97
N LYS A 53 -8.13 -11.02 -5.22
CA LYS A 53 -7.17 -11.97 -5.78
C LYS A 53 -5.89 -11.24 -6.17
N VAL A 54 -4.78 -11.60 -5.57
CA VAL A 54 -3.45 -11.21 -6.04
C VAL A 54 -3.09 -12.08 -7.23
N VAL A 55 -2.67 -11.44 -8.30
CA VAL A 55 -2.26 -12.08 -9.55
C VAL A 55 -0.76 -11.86 -9.73
N VAL A 56 -0.03 -12.93 -9.96
CA VAL A 56 1.36 -12.91 -10.40
C VAL A 56 1.42 -13.60 -11.75
N ASN A 57 1.94 -12.93 -12.74
CA ASN A 57 2.13 -13.48 -14.07
C ASN A 57 3.57 -13.23 -14.54
N THR A 58 4.17 -14.26 -15.15
CA THR A 58 5.44 -14.14 -15.85
C THR A 58 5.27 -14.68 -17.25
N GLY A 59 5.27 -13.83 -18.25
CA GLY A 59 5.07 -14.24 -19.63
C GLY A 59 5.92 -13.45 -20.60
N MET A 60 6.18 -14.06 -21.75
CA MET A 60 6.78 -13.34 -22.86
C MET A 60 5.84 -12.24 -23.34
N ARG A 61 6.40 -11.06 -23.54
CA ARG A 61 5.72 -9.92 -24.16
C ARG A 61 6.58 -9.45 -25.33
N GLN A 62 5.91 -9.00 -26.36
CA GLN A 62 6.57 -8.40 -27.53
C GLN A 62 5.93 -7.05 -27.84
N GLY A 63 6.70 -6.16 -28.41
CA GLY A 63 6.28 -4.85 -28.86
C GLY A 63 7.42 -4.15 -29.56
N SER A 64 7.17 -2.99 -30.13
CA SER A 64 8.18 -2.13 -30.69
C SER A 64 8.06 -0.71 -30.12
N TRP A 65 9.16 0.02 -30.08
CA TRP A 65 9.13 1.41 -29.65
C TRP A 65 8.26 2.30 -30.57
N ASN A 66 8.12 1.90 -31.84
CA ASN A 66 7.26 2.59 -32.81
C ASN A 66 5.76 2.57 -32.41
N GLU A 67 5.31 1.60 -31.62
CA GLU A 67 3.94 1.57 -31.09
C GLU A 67 3.67 2.68 -30.07
N ILE A 68 4.72 3.18 -29.41
CA ILE A 68 4.64 4.26 -28.42
C ILE A 68 5.00 5.60 -29.07
N ASN A 69 6.06 5.61 -29.86
CA ASN A 69 6.55 6.80 -30.57
C ASN A 69 6.86 6.44 -32.03
N ARG A 70 6.10 7.00 -32.96
CA ARG A 70 6.17 6.69 -34.39
C ARG A 70 7.55 6.98 -35.04
N ALA A 71 8.36 7.83 -34.42
CA ALA A 71 9.71 8.15 -34.88
C ALA A 71 10.75 7.08 -34.49
N GLU A 72 10.38 6.13 -33.66
CA GLU A 72 11.27 5.10 -33.12
C GLU A 72 11.31 3.84 -34.02
N SER A 73 12.20 2.93 -33.65
CA SER A 73 12.41 1.67 -34.37
C SER A 73 11.16 0.79 -34.37
N THR A 74 10.84 0.23 -35.54
CA THR A 74 9.81 -0.81 -35.72
C THR A 74 10.29 -2.21 -35.34
N LYS A 75 11.57 -2.35 -34.91
CA LYS A 75 12.13 -3.64 -34.52
C LYS A 75 11.38 -4.21 -33.32
N THR A 76 10.85 -5.41 -33.47
CA THR A 76 10.18 -6.12 -32.39
C THR A 76 11.20 -6.54 -31.32
N ILE A 77 10.88 -6.21 -30.09
CA ILE A 77 11.61 -6.61 -28.89
C ILE A 77 10.74 -7.62 -28.14
N GLN A 78 11.35 -8.70 -27.66
CA GLN A 78 10.68 -9.71 -26.84
C GLN A 78 11.38 -9.83 -25.50
N ASN A 79 10.60 -9.76 -24.42
CA ASN A 79 11.12 -9.94 -23.06
C ASN A 79 10.10 -10.69 -22.20
N LYS A 80 10.63 -11.45 -21.23
CA LYS A 80 9.79 -12.04 -20.18
C LYS A 80 9.53 -10.99 -19.11
N LEU A 81 8.26 -10.69 -18.87
CA LEU A 81 7.84 -9.69 -17.88
C LEU A 81 7.24 -10.35 -16.65
N PHE A 82 7.58 -9.80 -15.48
CA PHE A 82 6.89 -10.01 -14.22
C PHE A 82 5.77 -8.98 -14.10
N THR A 83 4.56 -9.43 -13.87
CA THR A 83 3.40 -8.56 -13.60
C THR A 83 2.78 -8.95 -12.28
N LEU A 84 2.61 -7.99 -11.41
CA LEU A 84 1.92 -8.12 -10.13
C LEU A 84 0.70 -7.22 -10.14
N GLY A 85 -0.45 -7.75 -9.79
CA GLY A 85 -1.68 -6.97 -9.74
C GLY A 85 -2.74 -7.56 -8.84
N ILE A 86 -3.84 -6.84 -8.75
CA ILE A 86 -5.05 -7.21 -8.01
C ILE A 86 -6.18 -7.39 -9.01
N ASN A 87 -6.87 -8.51 -8.92
CA ASN A 87 -8.08 -8.77 -9.67
C ASN A 87 -9.29 -8.72 -8.71
N ALA A 88 -10.12 -7.71 -8.88
CA ALA A 88 -11.34 -7.51 -8.10
C ALA A 88 -12.51 -8.37 -8.60
N GLY A 89 -12.33 -9.14 -9.67
CA GLY A 89 -13.38 -9.97 -10.26
C GLY A 89 -14.21 -9.25 -11.30
N LYS A 90 -15.24 -9.94 -11.77
CA LYS A 90 -16.18 -9.42 -12.77
C LYS A 90 -17.13 -8.42 -12.11
N SER A 91 -17.34 -7.28 -12.77
CA SER A 91 -18.32 -6.27 -12.37
C SER A 91 -18.19 -5.79 -10.91
N ALA A 92 -16.97 -5.75 -10.38
CA ALA A 92 -16.72 -5.22 -9.05
C ALA A 92 -17.17 -3.75 -8.99
N LYS A 93 -18.15 -3.46 -8.15
CA LYS A 93 -18.62 -2.09 -7.88
C LYS A 93 -17.78 -1.43 -6.79
N ASP A 94 -17.34 -2.23 -5.81
CA ASP A 94 -16.54 -1.81 -4.68
C ASP A 94 -15.34 -2.74 -4.52
N GLY A 95 -14.21 -2.18 -4.18
CA GLY A 95 -13.00 -2.92 -3.88
C GLY A 95 -11.96 -2.05 -3.21
N SER A 96 -11.37 -2.55 -2.16
CA SER A 96 -10.23 -1.90 -1.51
C SER A 96 -9.08 -2.87 -1.34
N TYR A 97 -7.88 -2.40 -1.57
CA TYR A 97 -6.67 -3.14 -1.24
C TYR A 97 -5.65 -2.21 -0.59
N ALA A 98 -4.71 -2.80 0.11
CA ALA A 98 -3.57 -2.08 0.61
C ALA A 98 -2.32 -2.95 0.47
N CYS A 99 -1.27 -2.37 -0.07
CA CYS A 99 0.00 -3.01 -0.31
C CYS A 99 1.13 -2.14 0.25
N ILE A 100 2.05 -2.75 0.97
CA ILE A 100 3.30 -2.11 1.39
C ILE A 100 4.38 -2.59 0.43
N VAL A 101 5.08 -1.66 -0.18
CA VAL A 101 6.22 -1.93 -1.06
C VAL A 101 7.50 -1.62 -0.30
N ILE A 102 8.42 -2.58 -0.25
CA ILE A 102 9.72 -2.43 0.43
C ILE A 102 10.82 -2.66 -0.60
N PRO A 103 11.50 -1.61 -1.04
CA PRO A 103 12.67 -1.74 -1.89
C PRO A 103 13.87 -2.29 -1.07
N ASN A 104 14.84 -2.85 -1.76
CA ASN A 104 16.04 -3.45 -1.19
C ASN A 104 15.75 -4.49 -0.09
N ALA A 105 14.69 -5.24 -0.27
CA ALA A 105 14.22 -6.23 0.69
C ALA A 105 14.79 -7.61 0.39
N GLY A 106 15.28 -8.30 1.40
CA GLY A 106 15.47 -9.75 1.32
C GLY A 106 14.12 -10.49 1.30
N VAL A 107 14.13 -11.76 0.89
CA VAL A 107 12.92 -12.59 0.79
C VAL A 107 12.09 -12.60 2.07
N LYS A 108 12.75 -12.59 3.24
CA LYS A 108 12.11 -12.66 4.56
C LYS A 108 12.10 -11.32 5.32
N SER A 109 12.51 -10.21 4.69
CA SER A 109 12.52 -8.90 5.36
C SER A 109 11.13 -8.53 5.89
N LYS A 110 11.06 -8.02 7.11
CA LYS A 110 9.83 -7.58 7.74
C LYS A 110 9.60 -6.10 7.49
N SER A 111 8.34 -5.71 7.32
CA SER A 111 7.96 -4.29 7.26
C SER A 111 7.91 -3.67 8.65
N GLN A 112 8.42 -2.46 8.77
CA GLN A 112 8.19 -1.59 9.92
C GLN A 112 6.84 -0.85 9.81
N LEU A 113 6.26 -0.81 8.62
CA LEU A 113 4.95 -0.21 8.38
C LEU A 113 3.83 -1.20 8.71
N ARG A 114 2.76 -0.68 9.28
CA ARG A 114 1.52 -1.41 9.55
C ARG A 114 0.34 -0.61 9.04
N ILE A 115 -0.48 -1.20 8.19
CA ILE A 115 -1.76 -0.63 7.76
C ILE A 115 -2.77 -0.90 8.87
N LEU A 116 -3.15 0.14 9.60
CA LEU A 116 -4.10 0.03 10.71
C LEU A 116 -5.54 0.10 10.23
N LYS A 117 -5.82 1.01 9.29
CA LYS A 117 -7.14 1.18 8.66
C LYS A 117 -6.96 1.37 7.16
N ASN A 118 -7.92 0.86 6.39
CA ASN A 118 -8.09 1.12 4.97
C ASN A 118 -9.58 0.98 4.66
N THR A 119 -10.31 2.07 4.81
CA THR A 119 -11.76 2.16 4.62
C THR A 119 -12.12 3.38 3.77
N SER A 120 -13.37 3.50 3.36
CA SER A 120 -13.86 4.70 2.66
C SER A 120 -13.87 5.95 3.53
N VAL A 121 -13.83 5.79 4.86
CA VAL A 121 -13.83 6.91 5.82
C VAL A 121 -12.41 7.35 6.16
N GLN A 122 -11.48 6.40 6.31
CA GLN A 122 -10.12 6.71 6.72
C GLN A 122 -9.10 5.68 6.23
N GLN A 123 -7.89 6.16 5.98
CA GLN A 123 -6.70 5.37 5.76
C GLN A 123 -5.65 5.73 6.81
N VAL A 124 -5.08 4.73 7.47
CA VAL A 124 -4.13 4.94 8.58
C VAL A 124 -2.99 3.95 8.47
N VAL A 125 -1.77 4.48 8.46
CA VAL A 125 -0.51 3.71 8.44
C VAL A 125 0.34 4.11 9.63
N TYR A 126 0.96 3.13 10.26
CA TYR A 126 1.86 3.31 11.39
C TYR A 126 3.25 2.76 11.08
N ASN A 127 4.27 3.59 11.28
CA ASN A 127 5.66 3.16 11.25
C ASN A 127 6.13 2.85 12.67
N GLN A 128 6.50 1.58 12.91
CA GLN A 128 6.88 1.09 14.25
C GLN A 128 8.26 1.59 14.68
N SER A 129 9.19 1.82 13.74
CA SER A 129 10.55 2.25 14.08
C SER A 129 10.61 3.73 14.45
N SER A 130 9.94 4.59 13.69
CA SER A 130 9.87 6.03 13.96
C SER A 130 8.73 6.41 14.91
N GLN A 131 7.87 5.47 15.31
CA GLN A 131 6.65 5.71 16.09
C GLN A 131 5.74 6.79 15.47
N THR A 132 5.70 6.82 14.13
CA THR A 132 4.96 7.82 13.37
C THR A 132 3.68 7.21 12.80
N LEU A 133 2.56 7.86 13.01
CA LEU A 133 1.29 7.51 12.40
C LEU A 133 0.96 8.55 11.33
N GLN A 134 0.63 8.09 10.13
CA GLN A 134 0.16 8.90 9.03
C GLN A 134 -1.28 8.51 8.69
N PHE A 135 -2.12 9.50 8.43
CA PHE A 135 -3.52 9.26 8.13
C PHE A 135 -4.11 10.23 7.12
N VAL A 136 -5.16 9.75 6.46
CA VAL A 136 -6.11 10.56 5.70
C VAL A 136 -7.50 10.21 6.21
N ALA A 137 -8.28 11.22 6.59
CA ALA A 137 -9.68 11.13 6.94
C ALA A 137 -10.53 11.82 5.88
N TYR A 138 -11.46 11.10 5.27
CA TYR A 138 -12.37 11.62 4.25
C TYR A 138 -13.68 12.15 4.86
N ALA A 139 -13.95 11.79 6.11
CA ALA A 139 -15.12 12.20 6.90
C ALA A 139 -14.73 12.25 8.39
N PRO A 140 -15.59 12.82 9.26
CA PRO A 140 -15.40 12.75 10.71
C PRO A 140 -15.12 11.32 11.17
N CYS A 141 -14.08 11.13 11.98
CA CYS A 141 -13.67 9.81 12.42
C CYS A 141 -12.81 9.84 13.69
N GLU A 142 -12.58 8.67 14.25
CA GLU A 142 -11.67 8.47 15.37
C GLU A 142 -10.50 7.57 14.96
N ILE A 143 -9.30 7.97 15.35
CA ILE A 143 -8.05 7.25 15.11
C ILE A 143 -7.43 6.90 16.46
N ARG A 144 -7.40 5.61 16.79
CA ARG A 144 -6.72 5.12 17.99
C ARG A 144 -5.21 5.05 17.74
N LEU A 145 -4.43 5.65 18.61
CA LEU A 145 -2.98 5.63 18.51
C LEU A 145 -2.43 4.28 19.00
N PRO A 146 -1.54 3.64 18.25
CA PRO A 146 -0.87 2.42 18.71
C PRO A 146 -0.07 2.65 20.00
N ARG A 147 -0.01 1.63 20.85
CA ARG A 147 0.77 1.64 22.10
C ARG A 147 0.38 2.72 23.12
N SER A 148 -0.76 3.37 22.92
CA SER A 148 -1.32 4.30 23.88
C SER A 148 -2.82 4.12 24.01
N ASN A 149 -3.41 4.64 25.08
CA ASN A 149 -4.87 4.68 25.23
C ASN A 149 -5.49 5.93 24.59
N MET A 150 -4.70 6.67 23.81
CA MET A 150 -5.15 7.92 23.21
C MET A 150 -5.93 7.68 21.92
N THR A 151 -6.91 8.53 21.72
CA THR A 151 -7.72 8.62 20.51
C THR A 151 -7.68 10.04 19.97
N LEU A 152 -7.38 10.18 18.69
CA LEU A 152 -7.55 11.40 17.92
C LEU A 152 -8.97 11.41 17.34
N SER A 153 -9.77 12.41 17.67
CA SER A 153 -11.12 12.63 17.14
C SER A 153 -11.09 13.80 16.15
N LEU A 154 -11.47 13.53 14.92
CA LEU A 154 -11.53 14.50 13.85
C LEU A 154 -12.99 14.82 13.55
N GLY A 155 -13.39 16.10 13.68
CA GLY A 155 -14.73 16.58 13.36
C GLY A 155 -14.97 16.86 11.88
N LYS A 156 -13.93 16.81 11.05
CA LYS A 156 -13.98 17.06 9.60
C LYS A 156 -12.91 16.26 8.86
N ALA A 157 -12.99 16.23 7.54
CA ALA A 157 -11.97 15.63 6.67
C ALA A 157 -10.61 16.32 6.86
N GLY A 158 -9.53 15.56 6.73
CA GLY A 158 -8.17 16.07 6.85
C GLY A 158 -7.13 14.98 6.70
N ALA A 159 -5.87 15.38 6.65
CA ALA A 159 -4.73 14.49 6.62
C ALA A 159 -3.67 14.95 7.61
N GLY A 160 -2.92 14.03 8.17
CA GLY A 160 -1.91 14.43 9.14
C GLY A 160 -0.90 13.35 9.49
N ILE A 161 0.06 13.81 10.27
CA ILE A 161 1.14 13.01 10.82
C ILE A 161 1.13 13.20 12.34
N ILE A 162 1.22 12.09 13.04
CA ILE A 162 1.36 12.08 14.50
C ILE A 162 2.67 11.37 14.81
N GLN A 163 3.55 12.03 15.53
CA GLN A 163 4.81 11.47 15.99
C GLN A 163 4.82 11.36 17.51
N GLN A 164 5.17 10.20 18.00
CA GLN A 164 5.33 9.96 19.43
C GLN A 164 6.82 9.97 19.79
N ASN A 165 7.21 10.86 20.68
CA ASN A 165 8.55 11.00 21.23
C ASN A 165 8.50 10.86 22.77
N GLY A 166 8.67 9.63 23.27
CA GLY A 166 8.50 9.34 24.69
C GLY A 166 7.07 9.64 25.17
N ASN A 167 6.91 10.59 26.10
CA ASN A 167 5.61 11.04 26.60
C ASN A 167 5.00 12.22 25.83
N LYS A 168 5.68 12.73 24.82
CA LYS A 168 5.18 13.81 23.98
C LYS A 168 4.58 13.23 22.69
N LEU A 169 3.49 13.83 22.27
CA LEU A 169 2.81 13.56 21.02
C LEU A 169 2.78 14.85 20.22
N GLU A 170 3.40 14.83 19.07
CA GLU A 170 3.37 15.93 18.11
C GLU A 170 2.34 15.61 17.04
N VAL A 171 1.38 16.50 16.81
CA VAL A 171 0.31 16.36 15.82
C VAL A 171 0.40 17.46 14.81
N ASN A 172 0.66 17.09 13.56
CA ASN A 172 0.61 17.97 12.42
C ASN A 172 -0.59 17.57 11.57
N LEU A 173 -1.58 18.45 11.46
CA LEU A 173 -2.85 18.20 10.79
C LEU A 173 -3.14 19.29 9.76
N ARG A 174 -3.54 18.90 8.57
CA ARG A 174 -4.09 19.77 7.54
C ARG A 174 -5.54 19.42 7.27
N THR A 175 -6.44 20.39 7.41
CA THR A 175 -7.86 20.21 7.13
C THR A 175 -8.18 20.65 5.70
N SER A 176 -9.38 20.31 5.21
CA SER A 176 -9.85 20.65 3.85
C SER A 176 -9.92 22.16 3.56
N LYS A 177 -9.86 23.01 4.58
CA LYS A 177 -9.88 24.48 4.46
C LYS A 177 -8.49 25.12 4.52
N THR A 178 -7.43 24.41 4.15
CA THR A 178 -6.04 24.90 4.16
C THR A 178 -5.48 25.29 5.53
N GLU A 179 -6.20 25.00 6.60
CA GLU A 179 -5.73 25.25 7.95
C GLU A 179 -4.70 24.19 8.35
N GLU A 180 -3.49 24.62 8.63
CA GLU A 180 -2.45 23.79 9.19
C GLU A 180 -2.45 23.95 10.73
N ILE A 181 -2.57 22.83 11.40
CA ILE A 181 -2.60 22.77 12.86
C ILE A 181 -1.38 21.99 13.31
N HIS A 182 -0.53 22.63 14.09
CA HIS A 182 0.57 21.99 14.81
C HIS A 182 0.30 22.09 16.31
N ARG A 183 0.29 20.95 17.01
CA ARG A 183 0.09 20.91 18.47
C ARG A 183 0.92 19.80 19.12
N GLU A 184 1.40 20.09 20.31
CA GLU A 184 2.05 19.12 21.19
C GLU A 184 1.13 18.75 22.36
N PHE A 185 1.13 17.48 22.73
CA PHE A 185 0.35 16.93 23.84
C PHE A 185 1.23 16.06 24.74
N ASN A 186 0.92 16.02 26.02
CA ASN A 186 1.50 15.05 26.93
C ASN A 186 0.57 13.83 27.04
N ILE A 187 1.09 12.64 26.67
CA ILE A 187 0.32 11.39 26.66
C ILE A 187 -0.26 11.01 28.03
N LYS A 188 0.41 11.41 29.11
CA LYS A 188 -0.05 11.10 30.46
C LYS A 188 -1.26 11.92 30.93
N GLN A 189 -1.57 13.01 30.23
CA GLN A 189 -2.59 13.99 30.66
C GLN A 189 -3.88 13.94 29.85
N ALA A 190 -3.90 13.25 28.71
CA ALA A 190 -5.06 13.20 27.82
C ALA A 190 -5.36 11.78 27.38
N SER A 191 -6.63 11.40 27.38
CA SER A 191 -7.12 10.16 26.77
C SER A 191 -7.71 10.38 25.37
N LYS A 192 -8.10 11.62 25.08
CA LYS A 192 -8.71 12.02 23.80
C LYS A 192 -8.24 13.41 23.38
N ILE A 193 -7.90 13.55 22.11
CA ILE A 193 -7.59 14.83 21.45
C ILE A 193 -8.68 15.08 20.40
N VAL A 194 -9.23 16.31 20.38
CA VAL A 194 -10.32 16.68 19.46
C VAL A 194 -9.84 17.82 18.56
N PHE A 195 -10.11 17.68 17.24
CA PHE A 195 -9.85 18.66 16.19
C PHE A 195 -11.08 18.88 15.30
#